data_918854ef6170a9be1d1dd17efbec9f97
#
_entry.id   918854ef6170a9be1d1dd17efbec9f97
#
_cell.length_a   1.000
_cell.length_b   1.000
_cell.length_c   1.000
_cell.angle_alpha   90.00
_cell.angle_beta   90.00
_cell.angle_gamma   90.00
#
_symmetry.space_group_name_H-M   'P 1'
#
loop_
_entity.id
_entity.type
_entity.pdbx_description
1 polymer ?
#
loop_
_entity_poly.entity_id
_entity_poly.type
_entity_poly.pdbx_seq_one_letter_code
_entity_poly.pdbx_strand_id
1 'polypeptide(L)'
;MFVMSFCPYGQQAEVGVGPAQEALGDSITVEPHFVIYGKDYYAGAEEQYCIANTSLCSLHGVNEANEDGRQACIWKYQQPKWWKYVAYVNENCTVDDIETCWKTAANATGVNATAVEQCFAEEGVALLEADAALNGEMEVTGSPTLFINGVIYSGGRAAEDFKDAFCSAFTKQPAACNMTLSEAQEAASGSCG
;
A
#
# COMPACT_ATOMS: atom_id res chain seq x y z
N MET A 1 5.34 -5.13 -2.14
CA MET A 1 4.16 -4.65 -2.93
C MET A 1 4.20 -3.14 -2.98
N PHE A 2 4.19 -2.56 -4.17
CA PHE A 2 4.20 -1.11 -4.38
C PHE A 2 2.80 -0.63 -4.74
N VAL A 3 2.29 0.32 -3.98
CA VAL A 3 0.94 0.87 -4.12
C VAL A 3 0.92 2.38 -3.96
N MET A 4 -0.20 3.00 -4.29
CA MET A 4 -0.60 4.34 -3.87
C MET A 4 -1.93 4.19 -3.15
N SER A 5 -2.11 4.81 -2.00
CA SER A 5 -3.24 4.56 -1.08
C SER A 5 -4.62 4.79 -1.69
N PHE A 6 -4.73 5.64 -2.72
CA PHE A 6 -5.99 5.93 -3.41
C PHE A 6 -6.01 5.54 -4.88
N CYS A 7 -5.00 4.77 -5.35
CA CYS A 7 -5.08 4.15 -6.66
C CYS A 7 -6.13 3.03 -6.65
N PRO A 8 -7.21 3.10 -7.45
CA PRO A 8 -8.25 2.07 -7.44
C PRO A 8 -7.74 0.66 -7.74
N TYR A 9 -6.71 0.55 -8.58
CA TYR A 9 -6.07 -0.74 -8.88
C TYR A 9 -5.15 -1.20 -7.76
N GLY A 10 -4.52 -0.26 -7.02
CA GLY A 10 -3.76 -0.54 -5.80
C GLY A 10 -4.67 -1.10 -4.71
N GLN A 11 -5.77 -0.41 -4.41
CA GLN A 11 -6.78 -0.85 -3.46
C GLN A 11 -7.37 -2.23 -3.82
N GLN A 12 -7.64 -2.46 -5.12
CA GLN A 12 -8.07 -3.78 -5.60
C GLN A 12 -7.04 -4.87 -5.29
N ALA A 13 -5.74 -4.58 -5.48
CA ALA A 13 -4.69 -5.55 -5.16
C ALA A 13 -4.60 -5.79 -3.64
N GLU A 14 -4.75 -4.76 -2.81
CA GLU A 14 -4.77 -4.88 -1.35
C GLU A 14 -5.92 -5.76 -0.85
N VAL A 15 -7.12 -5.59 -1.44
CA VAL A 15 -8.30 -6.44 -1.14
C VAL A 15 -8.03 -7.91 -1.47
N GLY A 16 -7.26 -8.20 -2.52
CA GLY A 16 -6.88 -9.57 -2.86
C GLY A 16 -5.71 -10.12 -2.04
N VAL A 17 -4.67 -9.31 -1.83
CA VAL A 17 -3.45 -9.73 -1.11
C VAL A 17 -3.71 -9.94 0.38
N GLY A 18 -4.51 -9.08 1.02
CA GLY A 18 -4.80 -9.18 2.46
C GLY A 18 -5.29 -10.55 2.90
N PRO A 19 -6.37 -11.09 2.32
CA PRO A 19 -6.85 -12.44 2.62
C PRO A 19 -5.83 -13.55 2.30
N ALA A 20 -5.04 -13.41 1.24
CA ALA A 20 -3.99 -14.37 0.92
C ALA A 20 -2.86 -14.36 1.97
N GLN A 21 -2.45 -13.18 2.43
CA GLN A 21 -1.51 -13.02 3.54
C GLN A 21 -2.07 -13.61 4.83
N GLU A 22 -3.34 -13.35 5.16
CA GLU A 22 -3.98 -13.90 6.36
C GLU A 22 -4.03 -15.43 6.32
N ALA A 23 -4.40 -16.01 5.19
CA ALA A 23 -4.47 -17.46 5.03
C ALA A 23 -3.11 -18.15 5.15
N LEU A 24 -2.05 -17.55 4.61
CA LEU A 24 -0.68 -18.10 4.63
C LEU A 24 0.07 -17.74 5.93
N GLY A 25 -0.44 -16.76 6.69
CA GLY A 25 0.09 -16.36 8.00
C GLY A 25 1.59 -16.06 7.96
N ASP A 26 2.31 -16.57 8.96
CA ASP A 26 3.75 -16.35 9.11
C ASP A 26 4.61 -17.05 8.02
N SER A 27 3.99 -17.76 7.07
CA SER A 27 4.73 -18.40 5.97
C SER A 27 5.21 -17.40 4.94
N ILE A 28 4.58 -16.23 4.85
CA ILE A 28 4.94 -15.12 3.96
C ILE A 28 4.92 -13.79 4.70
N THR A 29 5.58 -12.81 4.13
CA THR A 29 5.45 -11.40 4.51
C THR A 29 5.27 -10.59 3.25
N VAL A 30 4.18 -9.84 3.15
CA VAL A 30 3.98 -8.87 2.08
C VAL A 30 4.32 -7.49 2.61
N GLU A 31 5.48 -6.98 2.24
CA GLU A 31 5.98 -5.67 2.64
C GLU A 31 5.38 -4.59 1.73
N PRO A 32 4.67 -3.58 2.27
CA PRO A 32 4.17 -2.46 1.49
C PRO A 32 5.27 -1.44 1.26
N HIS A 33 5.31 -0.92 0.04
CA HIS A 33 6.09 0.23 -0.39
C HIS A 33 5.17 1.16 -1.18
N PHE A 34 5.52 2.45 -1.23
CA PHE A 34 4.67 3.41 -1.89
C PHE A 34 5.30 3.91 -3.19
N VAL A 35 4.46 4.10 -4.22
CA VAL A 35 4.89 4.67 -5.50
C VAL A 35 4.94 6.18 -5.37
N ILE A 36 6.14 6.72 -5.34
CA ILE A 36 6.39 8.14 -5.13
C ILE A 36 6.96 8.77 -6.40
N TYR A 37 6.36 9.85 -6.85
CA TYR A 37 6.80 10.64 -7.99
C TYR A 37 7.67 11.82 -7.55
N GLY A 38 8.60 12.23 -8.41
CA GLY A 38 9.38 13.44 -8.21
C GLY A 38 8.58 14.71 -8.56
N LYS A 39 8.92 15.82 -7.91
CA LYS A 39 8.26 17.12 -8.15
C LYS A 39 8.31 17.60 -9.59
N ASP A 40 9.34 17.19 -10.36
CA ASP A 40 9.47 17.59 -11.76
C ASP A 40 8.34 17.04 -12.65
N TYR A 41 7.67 15.96 -12.20
CA TYR A 41 6.48 15.43 -12.84
C TYR A 41 5.27 16.37 -12.71
N TYR A 42 5.26 17.19 -11.66
CA TYR A 42 4.16 18.11 -11.33
C TYR A 42 4.57 19.59 -11.38
N ALA A 43 5.53 19.94 -12.25
CA ALA A 43 6.06 21.29 -12.35
C ALA A 43 4.94 22.34 -12.56
N GLY A 44 4.83 23.27 -11.61
CA GLY A 44 3.79 24.31 -11.55
C GLY A 44 2.50 23.92 -10.83
N ALA A 45 2.43 22.68 -10.29
CA ALA A 45 1.32 22.17 -9.49
C ALA A 45 1.80 21.45 -8.22
N GLU A 46 3.04 21.69 -7.80
CA GLU A 46 3.70 20.95 -6.72
C GLU A 46 2.93 21.03 -5.40
N GLU A 47 2.33 22.17 -5.09
CA GLU A 47 1.54 22.35 -3.85
C GLU A 47 0.32 21.41 -3.79
N GLN A 48 -0.17 20.96 -4.95
CA GLN A 48 -1.33 20.08 -5.05
C GLN A 48 -0.95 18.60 -4.86
N TYR A 49 0.27 18.23 -5.25
CA TYR A 49 0.67 16.82 -5.36
C TYR A 49 1.79 16.42 -4.42
N CYS A 50 2.56 17.37 -3.90
CA CYS A 50 3.79 17.09 -3.18
C CYS A 50 3.73 17.51 -1.72
N ILE A 51 4.38 16.75 -0.85
CA ILE A 51 4.60 17.14 0.54
C ILE A 51 5.47 18.42 0.57
N ALA A 52 5.04 19.41 1.34
CA ALA A 52 5.69 20.73 1.40
C ALA A 52 7.19 20.62 1.68
N ASN A 53 7.97 21.40 0.93
CA ASN A 53 9.44 21.45 1.01
C ASN A 53 10.17 20.13 0.70
N THR A 54 9.53 19.20 0.00
CA THR A 54 10.12 17.94 -0.43
C THR A 54 10.05 17.78 -1.97
N SER A 55 10.54 16.65 -2.47
CA SER A 55 10.31 16.20 -3.85
C SER A 55 9.43 14.95 -3.89
N LEU A 56 8.65 14.69 -2.83
CA LEU A 56 7.82 13.51 -2.67
C LEU A 56 6.38 13.85 -3.03
N CYS A 57 5.91 13.29 -4.14
CA CYS A 57 4.60 13.59 -4.69
C CYS A 57 3.84 12.29 -4.96
N SER A 58 2.50 12.35 -4.94
CA SER A 58 1.66 11.23 -5.32
C SER A 58 0.64 11.62 -6.39
N LEU A 59 0.16 10.62 -7.14
CA LEU A 59 -0.66 10.83 -8.34
C LEU A 59 -2.01 11.46 -8.03
N HIS A 60 -2.64 11.10 -6.91
CA HIS A 60 -3.94 11.59 -6.50
C HIS A 60 -3.86 12.77 -5.50
N GLY A 61 -2.66 13.38 -5.39
CA GLY A 61 -2.48 14.61 -4.63
C GLY A 61 -1.71 14.43 -3.31
N VAL A 62 -1.42 15.57 -2.66
CA VAL A 62 -0.65 15.59 -1.42
C VAL A 62 -1.29 14.81 -0.27
N ASN A 63 -2.62 14.72 -0.24
CA ASN A 63 -3.34 13.94 0.76
C ASN A 63 -3.00 12.43 0.65
N GLU A 64 -2.85 11.91 -0.57
CA GLU A 64 -2.37 10.55 -0.79
C GLU A 64 -0.93 10.39 -0.34
N ALA A 65 -0.03 11.30 -0.70
CA ALA A 65 1.37 11.24 -0.24
C ALA A 65 1.49 11.27 1.30
N ASN A 66 0.64 12.05 1.97
CA ASN A 66 0.55 12.06 3.43
C ASN A 66 0.05 10.72 3.99
N GLU A 67 -0.95 10.11 3.34
CA GLU A 67 -1.48 8.81 3.76
C GLU A 67 -0.48 7.70 3.53
N ASP A 68 0.23 7.69 2.41
CA ASP A 68 1.33 6.77 2.14
C ASP A 68 2.38 6.81 3.27
N GLY A 69 2.76 8.00 3.71
CA GLY A 69 3.67 8.19 4.84
C GLY A 69 3.11 7.73 6.19
N ARG A 70 1.80 7.92 6.45
CA ARG A 70 1.13 7.38 7.64
C ARG A 70 1.12 5.87 7.62
N GLN A 71 0.81 5.25 6.48
CA GLN A 71 0.81 3.81 6.33
C GLN A 71 2.22 3.20 6.46
N ALA A 72 3.25 3.87 5.94
CA ALA A 72 4.66 3.48 6.16
C ALA A 72 5.01 3.49 7.66
N CYS A 73 4.56 4.49 8.42
CA CYS A 73 4.71 4.57 9.86
C CYS A 73 3.97 3.44 10.60
N ILE A 74 2.74 3.12 10.17
CA ILE A 74 1.97 2.01 10.76
C ILE A 74 2.69 0.68 10.48
N TRP A 75 3.16 0.48 9.26
CA TRP A 75 3.94 -0.71 8.92
C TRP A 75 5.19 -0.84 9.78
N LYS A 76 5.94 0.23 9.96
CA LYS A 76 7.18 0.23 10.72
C LYS A 76 6.98 -0.08 12.21
N TYR A 77 5.96 0.50 12.84
CA TYR A 77 5.82 0.47 14.30
C TYR A 77 4.62 -0.32 14.82
N GLN A 78 3.65 -0.63 13.95
CA GLN A 78 2.39 -1.27 14.31
C GLN A 78 1.95 -2.31 13.25
N GLN A 79 2.91 -2.96 12.60
CA GLN A 79 2.73 -3.90 11.49
C GLN A 79 1.53 -4.86 11.62
N PRO A 80 1.24 -5.50 12.77
CA PRO A 80 0.09 -6.40 12.88
C PRO A 80 -1.27 -5.76 12.67
N LYS A 81 -1.34 -4.43 12.64
CA LYS A 81 -2.58 -3.67 12.44
C LYS A 81 -2.72 -3.12 11.03
N TRP A 82 -1.66 -3.18 10.23
CA TRP A 82 -1.56 -2.51 8.94
C TRP A 82 -2.68 -2.96 7.98
N TRP A 83 -2.87 -4.26 7.78
CA TRP A 83 -3.91 -4.78 6.89
C TRP A 83 -5.33 -4.35 7.30
N LYS A 84 -5.62 -4.35 8.60
CA LYS A 84 -6.94 -3.90 9.09
C LYS A 84 -7.14 -2.40 8.86
N TYR A 85 -6.07 -1.63 9.03
CA TYR A 85 -6.11 -0.19 8.81
C TYR A 85 -6.34 0.13 7.33
N VAL A 86 -5.58 -0.48 6.43
CA VAL A 86 -5.71 -0.30 4.97
C VAL A 86 -7.09 -0.72 4.50
N ALA A 87 -7.59 -1.87 4.93
CA ALA A 87 -8.93 -2.33 4.58
C ALA A 87 -10.01 -1.32 5.02
N TYR A 88 -9.89 -0.75 6.22
CA TYR A 88 -10.81 0.28 6.69
C TYR A 88 -10.74 1.56 5.84
N VAL A 89 -9.52 2.03 5.52
CA VAL A 89 -9.32 3.22 4.69
C VAL A 89 -9.93 3.01 3.31
N ASN A 90 -9.65 1.89 2.66
CA ASN A 90 -10.17 1.56 1.33
C ASN A 90 -11.70 1.53 1.26
N GLU A 91 -12.35 1.11 2.35
CA GLU A 91 -13.81 0.98 2.41
C GLU A 91 -14.52 2.29 2.82
N ASN A 92 -13.88 3.12 3.66
CA ASN A 92 -14.58 4.19 4.39
C ASN A 92 -14.02 5.59 4.15
N CYS A 93 -12.85 5.73 3.54
CA CYS A 93 -12.19 7.02 3.34
C CYS A 93 -11.99 7.32 1.84
N THR A 94 -11.88 8.60 1.53
CA THR A 94 -11.53 9.10 0.20
C THR A 94 -10.29 9.98 0.27
N VAL A 95 -9.64 10.24 -0.84
CA VAL A 95 -8.48 11.15 -0.88
C VAL A 95 -8.83 12.56 -0.40
N ASP A 96 -10.08 12.98 -0.58
CA ASP A 96 -10.53 14.32 -0.20
C ASP A 96 -10.73 14.47 1.33
N ASP A 97 -11.12 13.39 2.02
CA ASP A 97 -11.41 13.44 3.46
C ASP A 97 -10.37 12.73 4.34
N ILE A 98 -9.35 12.12 3.74
CA ILE A 98 -8.37 11.30 4.46
C ILE A 98 -7.69 12.04 5.61
N GLU A 99 -7.45 13.35 5.49
CA GLU A 99 -6.79 14.14 6.54
C GLU A 99 -7.56 14.14 7.87
N THR A 100 -8.83 13.78 7.85
CA THR A 100 -9.66 13.57 9.05
C THR A 100 -10.07 12.12 9.24
N CYS A 101 -10.36 11.40 8.16
CA CYS A 101 -10.82 10.02 8.16
C CYS A 101 -9.78 9.06 8.77
N TRP A 102 -8.49 9.26 8.51
CA TRP A 102 -7.43 8.39 9.00
C TRP A 102 -7.43 8.20 10.54
N LYS A 103 -7.83 9.23 11.32
CA LYS A 103 -7.94 9.12 12.78
C LYS A 103 -9.10 8.22 13.19
N THR A 104 -10.18 8.26 12.43
CA THR A 104 -11.32 7.35 12.62
C THR A 104 -10.91 5.91 12.30
N ALA A 105 -10.19 5.73 11.18
CA ALA A 105 -9.61 4.44 10.80
C ALA A 105 -8.65 3.90 11.87
N ALA A 106 -7.74 4.74 12.36
CA ALA A 106 -6.80 4.38 13.43
C ALA A 106 -7.53 3.91 14.70
N ASN A 107 -8.56 4.65 15.13
CA ASN A 107 -9.35 4.28 16.31
C ASN A 107 -10.12 2.97 16.09
N ALA A 108 -10.77 2.80 14.93
CA ALA A 108 -11.55 1.60 14.62
C ALA A 108 -10.70 0.33 14.54
N THR A 109 -9.45 0.46 14.13
CA THR A 109 -8.51 -0.67 13.93
C THR A 109 -7.50 -0.85 15.06
N GLY A 110 -7.58 0.01 16.07
CA GLY A 110 -6.71 -0.02 17.25
C GLY A 110 -5.28 0.47 16.96
N VAL A 111 -5.06 1.18 15.85
CA VAL A 111 -3.80 1.87 15.57
C VAL A 111 -3.65 3.04 16.56
N ASN A 112 -2.46 3.21 17.11
CA ASN A 112 -2.14 4.36 17.95
C ASN A 112 -1.86 5.58 17.07
N ALA A 113 -2.87 6.44 16.89
CA ALA A 113 -2.79 7.62 16.05
C ALA A 113 -1.69 8.60 16.49
N THR A 114 -1.49 8.80 17.80
CA THR A 114 -0.43 9.68 18.32
C THR A 114 0.97 9.19 17.92
N ALA A 115 1.19 7.86 17.96
CA ALA A 115 2.46 7.30 17.53
C ALA A 115 2.66 7.45 16.01
N VAL A 116 1.58 7.38 15.21
CA VAL A 116 1.64 7.64 13.76
C VAL A 116 1.95 9.11 13.48
N GLU A 117 1.28 10.05 14.17
CA GLU A 117 1.57 11.49 14.04
C GLU A 117 3.03 11.80 14.36
N GLN A 118 3.55 11.23 15.44
CA GLN A 118 4.94 11.43 15.84
C GLN A 118 5.90 10.84 14.78
N CYS A 119 5.70 9.60 14.37
CA CYS A 119 6.52 8.97 13.34
C CYS A 119 6.48 9.77 12.02
N PHE A 120 5.28 10.17 11.57
CA PHE A 120 5.16 10.92 10.33
C PHE A 120 5.89 12.26 10.38
N ALA A 121 5.79 12.98 11.51
CA ALA A 121 6.50 14.24 11.70
C ALA A 121 8.04 14.09 11.77
N GLU A 122 8.53 12.99 12.35
CA GLU A 122 9.97 12.79 12.58
C GLU A 122 10.63 11.98 11.45
N GLU A 123 9.94 11.03 10.86
CA GLU A 123 10.50 10.02 9.96
C GLU A 123 9.76 9.84 8.64
N GLY A 124 8.51 10.37 8.51
CA GLY A 124 7.66 10.10 7.35
C GLY A 124 8.30 10.47 6.01
N VAL A 125 8.99 11.62 5.96
CA VAL A 125 9.73 12.04 4.75
C VAL A 125 10.84 11.03 4.42
N ALA A 126 11.64 10.64 5.39
CA ALA A 126 12.74 9.70 5.17
C ALA A 126 12.25 8.29 4.74
N LEU A 127 11.09 7.85 5.25
CA LEU A 127 10.46 6.59 4.83
C LEU A 127 10.03 6.65 3.37
N LEU A 128 9.37 7.72 2.95
CA LEU A 128 8.96 7.90 1.56
C LEU A 128 10.13 8.17 0.61
N GLU A 129 11.21 8.82 1.08
CA GLU A 129 12.47 8.94 0.31
C GLU A 129 13.09 7.56 0.05
N ALA A 130 13.06 6.66 1.04
CA ALA A 130 13.52 5.29 0.86
C ALA A 130 12.67 4.54 -0.17
N ASP A 131 11.35 4.71 -0.14
CA ASP A 131 10.46 4.12 -1.14
C ASP A 131 10.69 4.72 -2.53
N ALA A 132 10.88 6.03 -2.65
CA ALA A 132 11.21 6.69 -3.91
C ALA A 132 12.54 6.16 -4.51
N ALA A 133 13.54 5.93 -3.67
CA ALA A 133 14.79 5.33 -4.11
C ALA A 133 14.60 3.89 -4.58
N LEU A 134 13.82 3.10 -3.83
CA LEU A 134 13.49 1.71 -4.18
C LEU A 134 12.64 1.63 -5.46
N ASN A 135 11.71 2.59 -5.69
CA ASN A 135 10.98 2.69 -6.96
C ASN A 135 11.95 2.80 -8.15
N GLY A 136 12.97 3.66 -8.02
CA GLY A 136 13.99 3.82 -9.04
C GLY A 136 14.84 2.58 -9.25
N GLU A 137 15.28 1.92 -8.17
CA GLU A 137 16.09 0.71 -8.22
C GLU A 137 15.34 -0.46 -8.87
N MET A 138 14.06 -0.61 -8.58
CA MET A 138 13.21 -1.70 -9.06
C MET A 138 12.42 -1.34 -10.33
N GLU A 139 12.64 -0.16 -10.90
CA GLU A 139 11.96 0.35 -12.11
C GLU A 139 10.44 0.36 -11.95
N VAL A 140 9.95 0.66 -10.73
CA VAL A 140 8.52 0.77 -10.43
C VAL A 140 8.01 2.13 -10.89
N THR A 141 6.99 2.14 -11.75
CA THR A 141 6.39 3.35 -12.32
C THR A 141 4.89 3.47 -12.07
N GLY A 142 4.26 2.49 -11.43
CA GLY A 142 2.82 2.49 -11.23
C GLY A 142 2.33 1.56 -10.13
N SER A 143 1.10 1.79 -9.72
CA SER A 143 0.39 1.04 -8.68
C SER A 143 -0.75 0.21 -9.29
N PRO A 144 -0.94 -1.05 -8.87
CA PRO A 144 -0.02 -1.82 -8.05
C PRO A 144 1.13 -2.42 -8.85
N THR A 145 2.30 -2.55 -8.25
CA THR A 145 3.39 -3.40 -8.72
C THR A 145 3.76 -4.38 -7.61
N LEU A 146 3.74 -5.67 -7.89
CA LEU A 146 4.07 -6.71 -6.91
C LEU A 146 5.24 -7.55 -7.40
N PHE A 147 6.21 -7.76 -6.51
CA PHE A 147 7.29 -8.72 -6.71
C PHE A 147 7.14 -9.87 -5.72
N ILE A 148 7.29 -11.09 -6.19
CA ILE A 148 7.34 -12.31 -5.36
C ILE A 148 8.77 -12.84 -5.45
N ASN A 149 9.50 -12.76 -4.35
CA ASN A 149 10.93 -13.14 -4.29
C ASN A 149 11.76 -12.50 -5.42
N GLY A 150 11.52 -11.22 -5.72
CA GLY A 150 12.24 -10.46 -6.75
C GLY A 150 11.74 -10.66 -8.18
N VAL A 151 10.70 -11.47 -8.39
CA VAL A 151 10.08 -11.68 -9.72
C VAL A 151 8.78 -10.90 -9.81
N ILE A 152 8.62 -10.09 -10.85
CA ILE A 152 7.39 -9.31 -11.05
C ILE A 152 6.18 -10.23 -11.23
N TYR A 153 5.10 -9.91 -10.53
CA TYR A 153 3.82 -10.60 -10.66
C TYR A 153 2.95 -9.93 -11.72
N SER A 154 2.37 -10.72 -12.61
CA SER A 154 1.49 -10.26 -13.69
C SER A 154 0.18 -11.04 -13.79
N GLY A 155 -0.24 -11.71 -12.71
CA GLY A 155 -1.48 -12.49 -12.65
C GLY A 155 -2.74 -11.64 -12.36
N GLY A 156 -3.84 -12.32 -12.04
CA GLY A 156 -5.08 -11.70 -11.60
C GLY A 156 -4.97 -11.06 -10.22
N ARG A 157 -6.03 -10.40 -9.76
CA ARG A 157 -6.06 -9.67 -8.48
C ARG A 157 -7.08 -10.22 -7.50
N ALA A 158 -7.66 -11.40 -7.74
CA ALA A 158 -8.47 -12.10 -6.76
C ALA A 158 -7.57 -12.66 -5.63
N ALA A 159 -8.16 -12.89 -4.47
CA ALA A 159 -7.42 -13.48 -3.35
C ALA A 159 -6.84 -14.85 -3.67
N GLU A 160 -7.56 -15.64 -4.46
CA GLU A 160 -7.10 -16.95 -4.94
C GLU A 160 -5.88 -16.81 -5.85
N ASP A 161 -5.88 -15.85 -6.80
CA ASP A 161 -4.76 -15.62 -7.71
C ASP A 161 -3.47 -15.29 -6.93
N PHE A 162 -3.55 -14.41 -5.92
CA PHE A 162 -2.39 -14.07 -5.09
C PHE A 162 -1.93 -15.25 -4.24
N LYS A 163 -2.86 -15.98 -3.60
CA LYS A 163 -2.51 -17.17 -2.82
C LYS A 163 -1.78 -18.20 -3.69
N ASP A 164 -2.28 -18.47 -4.88
CA ASP A 164 -1.67 -19.45 -5.79
C ASP A 164 -0.28 -19.00 -6.25
N ALA A 165 -0.11 -17.71 -6.53
CA ALA A 165 1.18 -17.14 -6.87
C ALA A 165 2.18 -17.26 -5.71
N PHE A 166 1.78 -16.92 -4.49
CA PHE A 166 2.61 -17.08 -3.31
C PHE A 166 2.95 -18.55 -3.07
N CYS A 167 1.97 -19.43 -3.19
CA CYS A 167 2.15 -20.87 -3.01
C CYS A 167 3.10 -21.47 -4.04
N SER A 168 3.11 -20.97 -5.27
CA SER A 168 4.02 -21.43 -6.32
C SER A 168 5.48 -21.09 -6.04
N ALA A 169 5.74 -20.08 -5.20
CA ALA A 169 7.09 -19.66 -4.83
C ALA A 169 7.74 -20.51 -3.72
N PHE A 170 7.01 -21.42 -3.08
CA PHE A 170 7.57 -22.31 -2.07
C PHE A 170 8.20 -23.56 -2.71
N THR A 171 9.38 -23.94 -2.26
CA THR A 171 9.97 -25.25 -2.56
C THR A 171 9.14 -26.39 -1.93
N LYS A 172 8.58 -26.14 -0.72
CA LYS A 172 7.65 -27.05 -0.03
C LYS A 172 6.48 -26.22 0.45
N GLN A 173 5.34 -26.40 -0.19
CA GLN A 173 4.14 -25.63 0.12
C GLN A 173 3.63 -25.90 1.53
N PRO A 174 3.27 -24.86 2.30
CA PRO A 174 2.56 -25.00 3.57
C PRO A 174 1.15 -25.56 3.34
N ALA A 175 0.56 -26.18 4.38
CA ALA A 175 -0.79 -26.75 4.30
C ALA A 175 -1.86 -25.71 3.92
N ALA A 176 -1.64 -24.47 4.26
CA ALA A 176 -2.54 -23.35 3.92
C ALA A 176 -2.71 -23.15 2.40
N CYS A 177 -1.76 -23.59 1.57
CA CYS A 177 -1.90 -23.57 0.11
C CYS A 177 -3.05 -24.45 -0.42
N ASN A 178 -3.57 -25.38 0.39
CA ASN A 178 -4.74 -26.17 0.03
C ASN A 178 -6.08 -25.48 0.33
N MET A 179 -6.06 -24.30 0.94
CA MET A 179 -7.27 -23.51 1.18
C MET A 179 -7.72 -22.88 -0.13
N THR A 180 -9.05 -22.76 -0.31
CA THR A 180 -9.63 -22.01 -1.41
C THR A 180 -10.07 -20.66 -0.89
N LEU A 181 -9.66 -19.60 -1.57
CA LEU A 181 -10.07 -18.24 -1.30
C LEU A 181 -11.07 -17.73 -2.35
N SER A 182 -11.50 -16.50 -2.24
CA SER A 182 -12.41 -15.89 -3.20
C SER A 182 -11.73 -15.69 -4.56
N GLU A 183 -12.39 -16.14 -5.62
CA GLU A 183 -12.04 -15.82 -7.02
C GLU A 183 -12.70 -14.50 -7.48
N ALA A 184 -13.54 -13.90 -6.63
CA ALA A 184 -14.19 -12.64 -6.95
C ALA A 184 -13.15 -11.50 -6.96
N GLN A 185 -13.16 -10.76 -8.03
CA GLN A 185 -12.37 -9.55 -8.20
C GLN A 185 -13.33 -8.37 -8.37
N GLU A 186 -13.30 -7.43 -7.44
CA GLU A 186 -14.08 -6.21 -7.60
C GLU A 186 -13.54 -5.38 -8.77
N ALA A 187 -14.43 -4.75 -9.52
CA ALA A 187 -14.01 -3.90 -10.63
C ALA A 187 -13.40 -2.61 -10.07
N ALA A 188 -12.15 -2.33 -10.39
CA ALA A 188 -11.56 -1.03 -10.10
C ALA A 188 -12.27 0.05 -10.93
N SER A 189 -12.67 1.13 -10.28
CA SER A 189 -13.28 2.30 -10.93
C SER A 189 -12.33 3.48 -10.84
N GLY A 190 -11.79 3.92 -11.97
CA GLY A 190 -10.83 5.04 -12.03
C GLY A 190 -9.62 4.73 -12.90
N SER A 191 -8.63 5.61 -12.85
CA SER A 191 -7.34 5.41 -13.53
C SER A 191 -6.20 5.74 -12.57
N CYS A 192 -5.12 4.98 -12.65
CA CYS A 192 -3.86 5.26 -11.96
C CYS A 192 -2.76 5.38 -13.02
N GLY A 193 -2.63 6.58 -13.57
CA GLY A 193 -1.59 6.91 -14.53
C GLY A 193 -1.90 6.50 -15.96
#